data_056b5437ef1a7f80e4267aac119b197a
#
_entry.id   056b5437ef1a7f80e4267aac119b197a
#
_cell.length_a   1.000
_cell.length_b   1.000
_cell.length_c   1.000
_cell.angle_alpha   90.00
_cell.angle_beta   90.00
_cell.angle_gamma   90.00
#
_symmetry.space_group_name_H-M   'P 1'
#
loop_
_entity.id
_entity.type
_entity.pdbx_description
1 polymer ?
#
loop_
_entity_poly.entity_id
_entity_poly.type
_entity_poly.pdbx_seq_one_letter_code
_entity_poly.pdbx_strand_id
1 'polypeptide(L)'
;MIVNIEQRKGKLIVSYINKEGNVSFMQLNIPPAHQYVYVYSRSQSGSDPKMRSWDNRPVRRVPSEFLSRYRIQEFFADAGEELVGPLFEMNNPNAYSCDIEVDVDEDSGFAEPRDAMSRINTISWSHKDQVTVFGLKPLTAAEIDKIEKDINKHLEKLGIRYSFVYKQFNNEADMLYDFLYNYARHAPLIIGWHFWNYDWRYIYNRCHRLHLDISWMSPTKQWYKHRIMDKNERAEVMLPQHKLIVDYMELFKKWDRVIDPKENMSLDWAAEATLGVTKVKYPGSFTEQYKKDFDQYVFYNAIDSILVEQIHYKLKTLGIFLGLSNITRVEAMNAFSPIYMLEATATRYAYDKNLVFPQEKKEKEKRMKELLYLIQRQIFMAG
;
A
#
# COMPACT_ATOMS: atom_id res chain seq x y z
N MET A 1 -1.43 4.93 -13.54
CA MET A 1 -0.56 4.96 -12.33
C MET A 1 0.02 3.58 -12.06
N ILE A 2 1.33 3.48 -11.85
CA ILE A 2 2.05 2.21 -11.66
C ILE A 2 1.84 1.69 -10.24
N VAL A 3 1.39 0.43 -10.12
CA VAL A 3 1.30 -0.31 -8.85
C VAL A 3 2.64 -0.96 -8.52
N ASN A 4 3.19 -1.73 -9.47
CA ASN A 4 4.46 -2.43 -9.29
C ASN A 4 5.15 -2.73 -10.61
N ILE A 5 6.48 -2.87 -10.59
CA ILE A 5 7.32 -3.23 -11.73
C ILE A 5 8.11 -4.48 -11.38
N GLU A 6 7.79 -5.59 -12.01
CA GLU A 6 8.57 -6.83 -11.92
C GLU A 6 9.51 -6.92 -13.13
N GLN A 7 10.81 -7.11 -12.89
CA GLN A 7 11.78 -7.35 -13.95
C GLN A 7 11.93 -8.85 -14.19
N ARG A 8 11.82 -9.22 -15.44
CA ARG A 8 12.23 -10.53 -15.96
C ARG A 8 13.28 -10.33 -17.06
N LYS A 9 14.00 -11.39 -17.40
CA LYS A 9 15.03 -11.33 -18.44
C LYS A 9 14.48 -10.65 -19.72
N GLY A 10 15.01 -9.47 -20.06
CA GLY A 10 14.62 -8.69 -21.22
C GLY A 10 13.18 -8.14 -21.22
N LYS A 11 12.49 -8.13 -20.09
CA LYS A 11 11.09 -7.69 -19.97
C LYS A 11 10.81 -6.97 -18.66
N LEU A 12 9.84 -6.03 -18.71
CA LEU A 12 9.18 -5.48 -17.52
C LEU A 12 7.72 -5.93 -17.53
N ILE A 13 7.26 -6.48 -16.41
CA ILE A 13 5.84 -6.71 -16.15
C ILE A 13 5.40 -5.57 -15.24
N VAL A 14 4.58 -4.69 -15.78
CA VAL A 14 4.11 -3.50 -15.06
C VAL A 14 2.63 -3.67 -14.77
N SER A 15 2.27 -3.61 -13.49
CA SER A 15 0.87 -3.47 -13.10
C SER A 15 0.53 -2.00 -12.86
N TYR A 16 -0.67 -1.60 -13.26
CA TYR A 16 -1.13 -0.22 -13.14
C TYR A 16 -2.64 -0.17 -12.89
N ILE A 17 -3.14 0.94 -12.38
CA ILE A 17 -4.57 1.17 -12.19
C ILE A 17 -5.17 1.67 -13.49
N ASN A 18 -6.15 0.95 -14.01
CA ASN A 18 -6.90 1.29 -15.21
C ASN A 18 -8.06 2.27 -14.93
N LYS A 19 -8.81 2.64 -15.96
CA LYS A 19 -9.92 3.62 -15.88
C LYS A 19 -11.07 3.15 -14.99
N GLU A 20 -11.25 1.84 -14.88
CA GLU A 20 -12.27 1.22 -14.02
C GLU A 20 -11.83 1.12 -12.55
N GLY A 21 -10.62 1.59 -12.20
CA GLY A 21 -10.06 1.52 -10.86
C GLY A 21 -9.52 0.15 -10.46
N ASN A 22 -9.29 -0.75 -11.43
CA ASN A 22 -8.78 -2.10 -11.21
C ASN A 22 -7.31 -2.20 -11.63
N VAL A 23 -6.63 -3.26 -11.14
CA VAL A 23 -5.26 -3.55 -11.56
C VAL A 23 -5.27 -4.20 -12.94
N SER A 24 -4.55 -3.60 -13.87
CA SER A 24 -4.24 -4.14 -15.20
C SER A 24 -2.75 -4.39 -15.34
N PHE A 25 -2.37 -5.22 -16.32
CA PHE A 25 -0.99 -5.60 -16.56
C PHE A 25 -0.56 -5.23 -17.97
N MET A 26 0.67 -4.75 -18.06
CA MET A 26 1.35 -4.50 -19.33
C MET A 26 2.71 -5.19 -19.33
N GLN A 27 3.02 -5.93 -20.39
CA GLN A 27 4.35 -6.48 -20.60
C GLN A 27 5.09 -5.58 -21.60
N LEU A 28 6.19 -4.99 -21.14
CA LEU A 28 7.10 -4.21 -21.97
C LEU A 28 8.32 -5.05 -22.30
N ASN A 29 8.52 -5.36 -23.58
CA ASN A 29 9.74 -5.99 -24.03
C ASN A 29 10.85 -4.92 -24.13
N ILE A 30 11.99 -5.18 -23.51
CA ILE A 30 13.15 -4.29 -23.58
C ILE A 30 13.97 -4.70 -24.81
N PRO A 31 14.03 -3.87 -25.85
CA PRO A 31 14.87 -4.19 -27.02
C PRO A 31 16.33 -4.42 -26.61
N PRO A 32 17.07 -5.33 -27.27
CA PRO A 32 18.48 -5.60 -26.95
C PRO A 32 19.35 -4.34 -26.88
N ALA A 33 19.07 -3.35 -27.74
CA ALA A 33 19.77 -2.06 -27.73
C ALA A 33 19.55 -1.24 -26.45
N HIS A 34 18.52 -1.54 -25.65
CA HIS A 34 18.22 -0.88 -24.38
C HIS A 34 18.56 -1.75 -23.17
N GLN A 35 19.04 -2.99 -23.37
CA GLN A 35 19.44 -3.91 -22.29
C GLN A 35 20.87 -3.62 -21.84
N TYR A 36 21.07 -2.50 -21.16
CA TYR A 36 22.35 -2.09 -20.62
C TYR A 36 22.17 -1.24 -19.35
N VAL A 37 23.28 -1.06 -18.65
CA VAL A 37 23.42 -0.07 -17.58
C VAL A 37 24.62 0.81 -17.86
N TYR A 38 24.62 2.03 -17.37
CA TYR A 38 25.79 2.90 -17.42
C TYR A 38 26.72 2.59 -16.24
N VAL A 39 28.03 2.54 -16.55
CA VAL A 39 29.09 2.49 -15.55
C VAL A 39 30.13 3.55 -15.87
N TYR A 40 30.93 3.96 -14.90
CA TYR A 40 32.04 4.88 -15.15
C TYR A 40 33.03 4.26 -16.13
N SER A 41 33.49 5.04 -17.12
CA SER A 41 34.57 4.65 -18.02
C SER A 41 35.94 5.13 -17.47
N ARG A 42 36.93 4.27 -17.60
CA ARG A 42 38.32 4.62 -17.18
C ARG A 42 39.07 5.47 -18.22
N SER A 43 38.59 5.48 -19.47
CA SER A 43 39.19 6.23 -20.57
C SER A 43 38.09 6.89 -21.42
N GLN A 44 38.48 7.96 -22.13
CA GLN A 44 37.55 8.59 -23.09
C GLN A 44 37.33 7.74 -24.33
N SER A 45 38.31 6.93 -24.76
CA SER A 45 38.22 6.12 -25.99
C SER A 45 37.21 4.98 -25.94
N GLY A 46 36.73 4.59 -24.78
CA GLY A 46 35.68 3.58 -24.62
C GLY A 46 34.36 4.13 -24.03
N SER A 47 34.24 5.44 -23.95
CA SER A 47 33.07 6.10 -23.37
C SER A 47 31.94 6.31 -24.36
N ASP A 48 30.72 6.45 -23.86
CA ASP A 48 29.58 6.90 -24.65
C ASP A 48 29.83 8.34 -25.12
N PRO A 49 29.75 8.63 -26.43
CA PRO A 49 30.08 9.96 -26.96
C PRO A 49 29.06 11.03 -26.61
N LYS A 50 27.80 10.63 -26.31
CA LYS A 50 26.69 11.54 -26.05
C LYS A 50 26.40 11.73 -24.58
N MET A 51 26.69 10.72 -23.74
CA MET A 51 26.28 10.69 -22.33
C MET A 51 27.46 10.93 -21.40
N ARG A 52 27.19 11.61 -20.30
CA ARG A 52 28.12 11.82 -19.19
C ARG A 52 27.46 11.40 -17.88
N SER A 53 28.25 11.11 -16.87
CA SER A 53 27.70 10.98 -15.53
C SER A 53 27.23 12.33 -14.98
N TRP A 54 26.35 12.30 -13.97
CA TRP A 54 25.87 13.48 -13.28
C TRP A 54 26.99 14.42 -12.77
N ASP A 55 28.18 13.86 -12.48
CA ASP A 55 29.40 14.57 -12.08
C ASP A 55 30.39 14.78 -13.24
N ASN A 56 29.86 14.77 -14.47
CA ASN A 56 30.54 15.05 -15.72
C ASN A 56 31.71 14.12 -16.09
N ARG A 57 31.79 12.93 -15.49
CA ARG A 57 32.79 11.91 -15.86
C ARG A 57 32.35 11.08 -17.06
N PRO A 58 33.30 10.50 -17.83
CA PRO A 58 32.99 9.57 -18.91
C PRO A 58 32.23 8.34 -18.41
N VAL A 59 31.24 7.91 -19.17
CA VAL A 59 30.47 6.70 -18.91
C VAL A 59 30.49 5.77 -20.12
N ARG A 60 30.26 4.49 -19.89
CA ARG A 60 30.09 3.49 -20.96
C ARG A 60 28.90 2.60 -20.68
N ARG A 61 28.29 2.07 -21.72
CA ARG A 61 27.23 1.08 -21.61
C ARG A 61 27.81 -0.32 -21.38
N VAL A 62 27.22 -1.04 -20.43
CA VAL A 62 27.53 -2.44 -20.17
C VAL A 62 26.26 -3.24 -20.33
N PRO A 63 26.26 -4.30 -21.19
CA PRO A 63 25.09 -5.15 -21.36
C PRO A 63 24.55 -5.65 -20.02
N SER A 64 23.24 -5.60 -19.84
CA SER A 64 22.56 -6.08 -18.63
C SER A 64 21.13 -6.49 -18.98
N GLU A 65 20.75 -7.71 -18.61
CA GLU A 65 19.40 -8.22 -18.78
C GLU A 65 18.44 -7.63 -17.72
N PHE A 66 18.99 -7.07 -16.62
CA PHE A 66 18.24 -6.40 -15.58
C PHE A 66 18.64 -4.92 -15.53
N LEU A 67 17.65 -4.06 -15.67
CA LEU A 67 17.86 -2.62 -15.63
C LEU A 67 18.00 -2.14 -14.17
N SER A 68 18.88 -1.17 -13.95
CA SER A 68 18.84 -0.43 -12.69
C SER A 68 17.56 0.40 -12.59
N ARG A 69 17.16 0.79 -11.38
CA ARG A 69 16.02 1.69 -11.19
C ARG A 69 16.15 3.00 -11.99
N TYR A 70 17.36 3.51 -12.16
CA TYR A 70 17.65 4.67 -13.00
C TYR A 70 17.41 4.35 -14.48
N ARG A 71 17.90 3.22 -14.95
CA ARG A 71 17.70 2.82 -16.35
C ARG A 71 16.24 2.53 -16.69
N ILE A 72 15.43 2.09 -15.75
CA ILE A 72 13.98 1.96 -15.93
C ILE A 72 13.34 3.34 -16.21
N GLN A 73 13.74 4.39 -15.47
CA GLN A 73 13.23 5.75 -15.70
C GLN A 73 13.66 6.30 -17.05
N GLU A 74 14.90 6.06 -17.44
CA GLU A 74 15.43 6.41 -18.77
C GLU A 74 14.71 5.64 -19.88
N PHE A 75 14.44 4.34 -19.68
CA PHE A 75 13.68 3.52 -20.62
C PHE A 75 12.25 4.05 -20.81
N PHE A 76 11.59 4.47 -19.76
CA PHE A 76 10.27 5.09 -19.87
C PHE A 76 10.30 6.43 -20.62
N ALA A 77 11.38 7.18 -20.54
CA ALA A 77 11.57 8.39 -21.33
C ALA A 77 11.78 8.08 -22.81
N ASP A 78 12.54 7.01 -23.13
CA ASP A 78 12.81 6.59 -24.51
C ASP A 78 11.62 5.89 -25.18
N ALA A 79 10.75 5.23 -24.40
CA ALA A 79 9.69 4.35 -24.92
C ALA A 79 8.54 5.07 -25.65
N GLY A 80 8.43 6.39 -25.46
CA GLY A 80 7.39 7.21 -26.06
C GLY A 80 6.02 7.10 -25.37
N GLU A 81 5.25 8.17 -25.47
CA GLU A 81 3.97 8.33 -24.76
C GLU A 81 2.91 7.30 -25.19
N GLU A 82 2.92 6.91 -26.48
CA GLU A 82 1.98 5.92 -27.02
C GLU A 82 2.08 4.57 -26.28
N LEU A 83 3.30 4.13 -25.97
CA LEU A 83 3.54 2.86 -25.28
C LEU A 83 3.33 2.94 -23.77
N VAL A 84 3.81 4.01 -23.14
CA VAL A 84 3.83 4.10 -21.66
C VAL A 84 2.77 5.04 -21.09
N GLY A 85 2.10 5.84 -21.90
CA GLY A 85 1.06 6.78 -21.48
C GLY A 85 -0.01 6.17 -20.56
N PRO A 86 -0.59 5.01 -20.89
CA PRO A 86 -1.59 4.35 -20.04
C PRO A 86 -1.09 4.03 -18.62
N LEU A 87 0.23 3.84 -18.44
CA LEU A 87 0.82 3.60 -17.13
C LEU A 87 0.79 4.85 -16.23
N PHE A 88 0.71 6.02 -16.84
CA PHE A 88 0.78 7.32 -16.15
C PHE A 88 -0.54 8.09 -16.18
N GLU A 89 -1.63 7.49 -16.65
CA GLU A 89 -2.96 8.04 -16.46
C GLU A 89 -3.34 8.06 -14.96
N MET A 90 -3.92 9.20 -14.53
CA MET A 90 -4.44 9.34 -13.16
C MET A 90 -5.80 8.66 -13.04
N ASN A 91 -5.79 7.46 -12.50
CA ASN A 91 -6.99 6.70 -12.21
C ASN A 91 -7.05 6.38 -10.71
N ASN A 92 -8.22 6.52 -10.10
CA ASN A 92 -8.43 6.19 -8.70
C ASN A 92 -8.70 4.69 -8.55
N PRO A 93 -7.96 3.97 -7.71
CA PRO A 93 -8.26 2.56 -7.44
C PRO A 93 -9.55 2.43 -6.63
N ASN A 94 -10.29 1.34 -6.86
CA ASN A 94 -11.35 0.93 -5.95
C ASN A 94 -10.73 0.52 -4.61
N ALA A 95 -11.00 1.29 -3.57
CA ALA A 95 -10.48 1.05 -2.23
C ALA A 95 -11.47 0.20 -1.41
N TYR A 96 -10.93 -0.76 -0.70
CA TYR A 96 -11.67 -1.63 0.22
C TYR A 96 -11.05 -1.49 1.61
N SER A 97 -11.87 -1.25 2.61
CA SER A 97 -11.42 -1.15 3.99
C SER A 97 -11.55 -2.48 4.71
N CYS A 98 -10.55 -2.81 5.51
CA CYS A 98 -10.49 -4.06 6.27
C CYS A 98 -10.05 -3.80 7.71
N ASP A 99 -10.65 -4.53 8.63
CA ASP A 99 -10.31 -4.56 10.04
C ASP A 99 -10.52 -5.97 10.60
N ILE A 100 -9.76 -6.38 11.62
CA ILE A 100 -9.89 -7.70 12.25
C ILE A 100 -10.07 -7.60 13.76
N GLU A 101 -10.79 -8.57 14.32
CA GLU A 101 -10.84 -8.77 15.75
C GLU A 101 -10.28 -10.15 16.11
N VAL A 102 -9.42 -10.17 17.11
CA VAL A 102 -8.62 -11.35 17.52
C VAL A 102 -9.01 -11.75 18.93
N ASP A 103 -8.94 -13.05 19.24
CA ASP A 103 -9.08 -13.51 20.62
C ASP A 103 -8.04 -12.85 21.51
N VAL A 104 -8.49 -12.23 22.59
CA VAL A 104 -7.64 -11.64 23.61
C VAL A 104 -7.57 -12.62 24.78
N ASP A 105 -6.37 -13.02 25.12
CA ASP A 105 -6.12 -13.76 26.37
C ASP A 105 -6.11 -12.76 27.54
N GLU A 106 -6.96 -12.99 28.53
CA GLU A 106 -7.12 -12.11 29.69
C GLU A 106 -5.80 -11.94 30.47
N ASP A 107 -4.93 -12.95 30.44
CA ASP A 107 -3.66 -12.96 31.17
C ASP A 107 -2.49 -12.35 30.36
N SER A 108 -2.49 -12.45 29.03
CA SER A 108 -1.39 -12.02 28.16
C SER A 108 -1.66 -10.71 27.40
N GLY A 109 -2.87 -10.18 27.45
CA GLY A 109 -3.26 -8.95 26.74
C GLY A 109 -3.45 -9.13 25.22
N PHE A 110 -3.22 -8.06 24.46
CA PHE A 110 -3.37 -8.10 23.00
C PHE A 110 -2.36 -9.05 22.36
N ALA A 111 -2.85 -9.92 21.46
CA ALA A 111 -2.02 -10.86 20.74
C ALA A 111 -1.04 -10.14 19.80
N GLU A 112 0.25 -10.46 19.92
CA GLU A 112 1.31 -9.86 19.12
C GLU A 112 1.19 -10.32 17.65
N PRO A 113 1.13 -9.37 16.68
CA PRO A 113 0.95 -9.70 15.26
C PRO A 113 2.09 -10.52 14.67
N ARG A 114 3.30 -10.40 15.24
CA ARG A 114 4.47 -11.18 14.82
C ARG A 114 4.26 -12.68 15.02
N ASP A 115 3.68 -13.04 16.15
CA ASP A 115 3.51 -14.44 16.54
C ASP A 115 2.16 -15.00 16.10
N ALA A 116 1.13 -14.14 16.00
CA ALA A 116 -0.23 -14.45 15.57
C ALA A 116 -0.78 -15.74 16.21
N MET A 117 -0.63 -15.85 17.54
CA MET A 117 -0.96 -17.07 18.30
C MET A 117 -2.47 -17.25 18.42
N SER A 118 -3.18 -16.18 18.69
CA SER A 118 -4.63 -16.20 18.92
C SER A 118 -5.42 -16.27 17.62
N ARG A 119 -6.65 -16.74 17.73
CA ARG A 119 -7.57 -16.90 16.60
C ARG A 119 -8.12 -15.55 16.18
N ILE A 120 -8.25 -15.32 14.87
CA ILE A 120 -9.04 -14.23 14.32
C ILE A 120 -10.52 -14.63 14.45
N ASN A 121 -11.29 -13.82 15.16
CA ASN A 121 -12.70 -14.07 15.47
C ASN A 121 -13.64 -13.54 14.39
N THR A 122 -13.33 -12.32 13.90
CA THR A 122 -14.08 -11.68 12.82
C THR A 122 -13.13 -10.89 11.91
N ILE A 123 -13.57 -10.72 10.66
CA ILE A 123 -12.92 -9.86 9.66
C ILE A 123 -14.03 -8.99 9.08
N SER A 124 -13.90 -7.68 9.14
CA SER A 124 -14.80 -6.75 8.47
C SER A 124 -14.21 -6.26 7.15
N TRP A 125 -15.08 -6.06 6.17
CA TRP A 125 -14.75 -5.68 4.81
C TRP A 125 -15.76 -4.68 4.28
N SER A 126 -15.37 -3.43 4.12
CA SER A 126 -16.26 -2.34 3.70
C SER A 126 -15.86 -1.79 2.33
N HIS A 127 -16.86 -1.55 1.50
CA HIS A 127 -16.69 -0.90 0.20
C HIS A 127 -18.00 -0.23 -0.24
N LYS A 128 -17.94 1.09 -0.48
CA LYS A 128 -19.07 1.95 -0.90
C LYS A 128 -20.21 1.97 0.13
N ASP A 129 -21.25 1.21 -0.13
CA ASP A 129 -22.50 1.16 0.65
C ASP A 129 -22.76 -0.21 1.27
N GLN A 130 -21.74 -1.08 1.27
CA GLN A 130 -21.83 -2.43 1.83
C GLN A 130 -20.69 -2.71 2.79
N VAL A 131 -21.02 -3.32 3.92
CA VAL A 131 -20.07 -3.94 4.82
C VAL A 131 -20.38 -5.42 4.98
N THR A 132 -19.36 -6.25 4.83
CA THR A 132 -19.45 -7.70 5.06
C THR A 132 -18.58 -8.04 6.26
N VAL A 133 -19.13 -8.78 7.22
CA VAL A 133 -18.35 -9.34 8.33
C VAL A 133 -18.34 -10.85 8.24
N PHE A 134 -17.15 -11.41 8.26
CA PHE A 134 -16.86 -12.83 8.34
C PHE A 134 -16.68 -13.19 9.80
N GLY A 135 -17.32 -14.22 10.30
CA GLY A 135 -17.24 -14.57 11.72
C GLY A 135 -17.41 -16.06 11.99
N LEU A 136 -17.02 -16.46 13.19
CA LEU A 136 -16.96 -17.88 13.60
C LEU A 136 -18.18 -18.33 14.44
N LYS A 137 -19.06 -17.41 14.83
CA LYS A 137 -20.29 -17.74 15.56
C LYS A 137 -21.54 -17.47 14.72
N PRO A 138 -22.63 -18.20 14.95
CA PRO A 138 -23.88 -17.91 14.27
C PRO A 138 -24.51 -16.59 14.76
N LEU A 139 -25.18 -15.91 13.84
CA LEU A 139 -26.13 -14.85 14.10
C LEU A 139 -27.51 -15.23 13.55
N THR A 140 -28.54 -14.90 14.29
CA THR A 140 -29.93 -15.04 13.82
C THR A 140 -30.28 -13.93 12.82
N ALA A 141 -31.28 -14.13 11.99
CA ALA A 141 -31.76 -13.09 11.08
C ALA A 141 -32.15 -11.79 11.83
N ALA A 142 -32.75 -11.91 13.01
CA ALA A 142 -33.10 -10.74 13.83
C ALA A 142 -31.89 -9.96 14.34
N GLU A 143 -30.80 -10.65 14.69
CA GLU A 143 -29.53 -10.00 15.07
C GLU A 143 -28.86 -9.32 13.87
N ILE A 144 -28.88 -9.95 12.70
CA ILE A 144 -28.37 -9.36 11.45
C ILE A 144 -29.14 -8.06 11.12
N ASP A 145 -30.47 -8.10 11.14
CA ASP A 145 -31.32 -6.92 10.92
C ASP A 145 -31.08 -5.83 11.98
N LYS A 146 -30.83 -6.21 13.23
CA LYS A 146 -30.48 -5.28 14.31
C LYS A 146 -29.16 -4.59 14.04
N ILE A 147 -28.13 -5.36 13.69
CA ILE A 147 -26.79 -4.82 13.37
C ILE A 147 -26.88 -3.80 12.24
N GLU A 148 -27.59 -4.11 11.15
CA GLU A 148 -27.77 -3.18 10.03
C GLU A 148 -28.45 -1.88 10.47
N LYS A 149 -29.51 -1.96 11.29
CA LYS A 149 -30.18 -0.79 11.85
C LYS A 149 -29.26 0.03 12.76
N ASP A 150 -28.47 -0.62 13.60
CA ASP A 150 -27.54 0.04 14.52
C ASP A 150 -26.40 0.72 13.75
N ILE A 151 -25.85 0.09 12.69
CA ILE A 151 -24.88 0.71 11.78
C ILE A 151 -25.49 1.99 11.18
N ASN A 152 -26.65 1.90 10.58
CA ASN A 152 -27.29 3.04 9.90
C ASN A 152 -27.71 4.16 10.86
N LYS A 153 -28.10 3.83 12.08
CA LYS A 153 -28.35 4.80 13.16
C LYS A 153 -27.06 5.51 13.59
N HIS A 154 -25.96 4.76 13.74
CA HIS A 154 -24.66 5.34 14.11
C HIS A 154 -24.12 6.31 13.05
N LEU A 155 -24.37 6.01 11.78
CA LEU A 155 -23.92 6.79 10.62
C LEU A 155 -24.93 7.87 10.20
N GLU A 156 -26.06 8.02 10.88
CA GLU A 156 -27.16 8.95 10.50
C GLU A 156 -26.67 10.39 10.30
N LYS A 157 -25.76 10.85 11.17
CA LYS A 157 -25.15 12.19 11.08
C LYS A 157 -24.37 12.43 9.78
N LEU A 158 -23.86 11.37 9.16
CA LEU A 158 -23.12 11.44 7.90
C LEU A 158 -24.04 11.43 6.68
N GLY A 159 -25.33 11.14 6.86
CA GLY A 159 -26.30 11.03 5.76
C GLY A 159 -26.05 9.85 4.82
N ILE A 160 -25.35 8.82 5.28
CA ILE A 160 -24.99 7.63 4.51
C ILE A 160 -25.70 6.39 5.06
N ARG A 161 -25.84 5.39 4.21
CA ARG A 161 -26.41 4.10 4.59
C ARG A 161 -25.57 2.96 4.07
N TYR A 162 -25.50 1.89 4.87
CA TYR A 162 -24.81 0.65 4.53
C TYR A 162 -25.77 -0.53 4.58
N SER A 163 -25.64 -1.42 3.61
CA SER A 163 -26.17 -2.78 3.71
C SER A 163 -25.17 -3.63 4.48
N PHE A 164 -25.68 -4.51 5.34
CA PHE A 164 -24.87 -5.39 6.16
C PHE A 164 -25.02 -6.84 5.72
N VAL A 165 -23.89 -7.52 5.51
CA VAL A 165 -23.84 -8.94 5.18
C VAL A 165 -23.01 -9.66 6.23
N TYR A 166 -23.55 -10.75 6.78
CA TYR A 166 -22.79 -11.61 7.69
C TYR A 166 -22.52 -12.96 7.05
N LYS A 167 -21.25 -13.41 7.09
CA LYS A 167 -20.82 -14.72 6.60
C LYS A 167 -20.27 -15.56 7.75
N GLN A 168 -21.00 -16.62 8.09
CA GLN A 168 -20.60 -17.54 9.15
C GLN A 168 -19.69 -18.65 8.62
N PHE A 169 -18.67 -19.00 9.43
CA PHE A 169 -17.77 -20.11 9.19
C PHE A 169 -17.65 -21.00 10.42
N ASN A 170 -17.41 -22.30 10.18
CA ASN A 170 -17.25 -23.28 11.26
C ASN A 170 -15.81 -23.28 11.84
N ASN A 171 -14.84 -22.81 11.08
CA ASN A 171 -13.45 -22.71 11.51
C ASN A 171 -12.75 -21.50 10.86
N GLU A 172 -11.67 -21.10 11.48
CA GLU A 172 -10.89 -19.92 11.08
C GLU A 172 -10.18 -20.10 9.72
N ALA A 173 -9.69 -21.30 9.43
CA ALA A 173 -8.97 -21.53 8.18
C ALA A 173 -9.87 -21.33 6.95
N ASP A 174 -11.10 -21.83 7.00
CA ASP A 174 -12.11 -21.65 5.94
C ASP A 174 -12.51 -20.16 5.83
N MET A 175 -12.67 -19.47 6.96
CA MET A 175 -12.98 -18.04 6.98
C MET A 175 -11.86 -17.21 6.32
N LEU A 176 -10.61 -17.44 6.71
CA LEU A 176 -9.44 -16.77 6.13
C LEU A 176 -9.30 -17.09 4.64
N TYR A 177 -9.49 -18.35 4.25
CA TYR A 177 -9.42 -18.75 2.85
C TYR A 177 -10.50 -18.06 2.02
N ASP A 178 -11.77 -18.08 2.45
CA ASP A 178 -12.87 -17.43 1.75
C ASP A 178 -12.64 -15.91 1.61
N PHE A 179 -12.27 -15.26 2.71
CA PHE A 179 -11.97 -13.84 2.71
C PHE A 179 -10.84 -13.49 1.74
N LEU A 180 -9.71 -14.17 1.85
CA LEU A 180 -8.55 -13.86 1.01
C LEU A 180 -8.78 -14.23 -0.45
N TYR A 181 -9.39 -15.39 -0.73
CA TYR A 181 -9.57 -15.91 -2.08
C TYR A 181 -10.72 -15.24 -2.84
N ASN A 182 -11.87 -15.02 -2.21
CA ASN A 182 -13.06 -14.50 -2.88
C ASN A 182 -13.18 -12.96 -2.80
N TYR A 183 -12.47 -12.31 -1.86
CA TYR A 183 -12.56 -10.87 -1.64
C TYR A 183 -11.22 -10.16 -1.80
N ALA A 184 -10.30 -10.38 -0.88
CA ALA A 184 -9.06 -9.59 -0.80
C ALA A 184 -8.19 -9.70 -2.07
N ARG A 185 -8.08 -10.87 -2.70
CA ARG A 185 -7.28 -11.03 -3.91
C ARG A 185 -7.80 -10.23 -5.11
N HIS A 186 -9.08 -9.91 -5.15
CA HIS A 186 -9.72 -9.17 -6.24
C HIS A 186 -9.68 -7.65 -6.03
N ALA A 187 -9.48 -7.20 -4.79
CA ALA A 187 -9.38 -5.78 -4.47
C ALA A 187 -8.08 -5.19 -5.03
N PRO A 188 -8.15 -4.10 -5.82
CA PRO A 188 -6.95 -3.40 -6.32
C PRO A 188 -6.20 -2.71 -5.21
N LEU A 189 -6.90 -2.21 -4.19
CA LEU A 189 -6.37 -1.53 -3.03
C LEU A 189 -7.12 -1.95 -1.78
N ILE A 190 -6.37 -2.33 -0.75
CA ILE A 190 -6.88 -2.61 0.60
C ILE A 190 -6.31 -1.56 1.55
N ILE A 191 -7.16 -0.96 2.34
CA ILE A 191 -6.80 0.02 3.38
C ILE A 191 -7.27 -0.47 4.74
N GLY A 192 -6.61 -0.04 5.80
CA GLY A 192 -7.00 -0.24 7.19
C GLY A 192 -6.27 0.75 8.08
N TRP A 193 -6.65 0.84 9.34
CA TRP A 193 -6.03 1.75 10.30
C TRP A 193 -4.99 1.00 11.13
N HIS A 194 -3.77 1.49 11.20
CA HIS A 194 -2.62 0.79 11.81
C HIS A 194 -2.35 -0.58 11.18
N PHE A 195 -2.71 -0.70 9.92
CA PHE A 195 -2.93 -1.94 9.19
C PHE A 195 -1.66 -2.76 8.97
N TRP A 196 -0.54 -2.08 8.68
CA TRP A 196 0.74 -2.77 8.50
C TRP A 196 1.33 -3.30 9.80
N ASN A 197 1.07 -2.59 10.90
CA ASN A 197 1.61 -2.95 12.20
C ASN A 197 0.76 -4.03 12.87
N TYR A 198 -0.55 -4.07 12.59
CA TYR A 198 -1.45 -5.02 13.25
C TYR A 198 -2.19 -5.93 12.26
N ASP A 199 -3.28 -5.50 11.66
CA ASP A 199 -4.25 -6.39 10.97
C ASP A 199 -3.64 -7.20 9.83
N TRP A 200 -3.02 -6.55 8.85
CA TRP A 200 -2.45 -7.25 7.71
C TRP A 200 -1.29 -8.16 8.12
N ARG A 201 -0.46 -7.68 9.03
CA ARG A 201 0.65 -8.47 9.57
C ARG A 201 0.14 -9.70 10.34
N TYR A 202 -0.94 -9.53 11.09
CA TYR A 202 -1.61 -10.61 11.80
C TYR A 202 -2.20 -11.64 10.84
N ILE A 203 -2.98 -11.21 9.86
CA ILE A 203 -3.56 -12.08 8.82
C ILE A 203 -2.46 -12.89 8.13
N TYR A 204 -1.39 -12.23 7.67
CA TYR A 204 -0.27 -12.89 7.01
C TYR A 204 0.37 -13.97 7.89
N ASN A 205 0.76 -13.62 9.10
CA ASN A 205 1.43 -14.55 10.01
C ASN A 205 0.48 -15.67 10.51
N ARG A 206 -0.81 -15.36 10.68
CA ARG A 206 -1.82 -16.35 11.04
C ARG A 206 -2.05 -17.37 9.96
N CYS A 207 -2.11 -16.96 8.70
CA CYS A 207 -2.17 -17.88 7.56
C CYS A 207 -0.97 -18.84 7.53
N HIS A 208 0.24 -18.31 7.75
CA HIS A 208 1.44 -19.16 7.84
C HIS A 208 1.36 -20.16 8.99
N ARG A 209 0.88 -19.75 10.16
CA ARG A 209 0.69 -20.62 11.31
C ARG A 209 -0.34 -21.73 11.06
N LEU A 210 -1.37 -21.43 10.30
CA LEU A 210 -2.41 -22.38 9.89
C LEU A 210 -2.03 -23.17 8.65
N HIS A 211 -0.81 -23.01 8.11
CA HIS A 211 -0.30 -23.65 6.90
C HIS A 211 -1.17 -23.38 5.65
N LEU A 212 -1.82 -22.21 5.59
CA LEU A 212 -2.58 -21.79 4.41
C LEU A 212 -1.64 -21.24 3.33
N ASP A 213 -1.71 -21.77 2.13
CA ASP A 213 -1.03 -21.16 0.98
C ASP A 213 -1.79 -19.92 0.54
N ILE A 214 -1.15 -18.77 0.67
CA ILE A 214 -1.65 -17.48 0.23
C ILE A 214 -0.76 -16.85 -0.86
N SER A 215 0.12 -17.64 -1.47
CA SER A 215 1.04 -17.16 -2.53
C SER A 215 0.28 -16.52 -3.70
N TRP A 216 -0.91 -17.03 -3.99
CA TRP A 216 -1.81 -16.56 -5.04
C TRP A 216 -2.43 -15.16 -4.78
N MET A 217 -2.26 -14.57 -3.60
CA MET A 217 -2.60 -13.16 -3.36
C MET A 217 -1.81 -12.20 -4.27
N SER A 218 -0.61 -12.60 -4.67
CA SER A 218 0.11 -11.95 -5.76
C SER A 218 -0.12 -12.70 -7.08
N PRO A 219 -0.51 -12.04 -8.17
CA PRO A 219 -0.67 -12.66 -9.49
C PRO A 219 0.59 -13.36 -10.00
N THR A 220 1.76 -12.92 -9.56
CA THR A 220 3.06 -13.52 -9.91
C THR A 220 3.61 -14.43 -8.82
N LYS A 221 2.85 -14.65 -7.74
CA LYS A 221 3.23 -15.40 -6.53
C LYS A 221 4.44 -14.84 -5.80
N GLN A 222 4.81 -13.58 -6.09
CA GLN A 222 5.93 -12.88 -5.47
C GLN A 222 5.45 -11.98 -4.34
N TRP A 223 6.24 -11.94 -3.27
CA TRP A 223 6.02 -11.09 -2.10
C TRP A 223 7.28 -10.29 -1.82
N TYR A 224 7.13 -9.14 -1.19
CA TYR A 224 8.27 -8.31 -0.79
C TYR A 224 8.12 -7.81 0.65
N LYS A 225 9.25 -7.52 1.26
CA LYS A 225 9.31 -6.93 2.59
C LYS A 225 9.16 -5.42 2.50
N HIS A 226 8.12 -4.88 3.10
CA HIS A 226 7.94 -3.45 3.27
C HIS A 226 8.41 -3.06 4.67
N ARG A 227 9.23 -2.00 4.76
CA ARG A 227 9.79 -1.51 6.04
C ARG A 227 8.79 -0.60 6.71
N ILE A 228 8.55 -0.87 7.98
CA ILE A 228 7.65 -0.10 8.84
C ILE A 228 8.37 0.31 10.14
N MET A 229 7.75 1.19 10.90
CA MET A 229 8.13 1.48 12.29
C MET A 229 7.09 0.85 13.21
N ASP A 230 7.53 0.04 14.15
CA ASP A 230 6.69 -0.63 15.15
C ASP A 230 7.27 -0.34 16.54
N LYS A 231 6.49 0.29 17.42
CA LYS A 231 6.94 0.68 18.79
C LYS A 231 8.32 1.36 18.82
N ASN A 232 8.58 2.25 17.83
CA ASN A 232 9.85 2.96 17.59
C ASN A 232 11.03 2.07 17.11
N GLU A 233 10.78 0.82 16.77
CA GLU A 233 11.76 -0.08 16.19
C GLU A 233 11.51 -0.31 14.69
N ARG A 234 12.57 -0.66 13.97
CA ARG A 234 12.43 -1.06 12.56
C ARG A 234 11.85 -2.45 12.47
N ALA A 235 10.75 -2.57 11.77
CA ALA A 235 10.08 -3.84 11.50
C ALA A 235 9.80 -4.02 10.00
N GLU A 236 9.30 -5.18 9.63
CA GLU A 236 8.95 -5.50 8.26
C GLU A 236 7.56 -6.15 8.21
N VAL A 237 6.82 -5.80 7.18
CA VAL A 237 5.56 -6.47 6.82
C VAL A 237 5.69 -7.07 5.43
N MET A 238 5.15 -8.27 5.24
CA MET A 238 5.14 -8.94 3.94
C MET A 238 3.93 -8.47 3.12
N LEU A 239 4.20 -7.94 1.93
CA LEU A 239 3.17 -7.47 1.01
C LEU A 239 3.25 -8.24 -0.32
N PRO A 240 2.10 -8.61 -0.92
CA PRO A 240 2.08 -9.25 -2.24
C PRO A 240 2.44 -8.24 -3.33
N GLN A 241 3.28 -8.64 -4.29
CA GLN A 241 3.52 -7.81 -5.46
C GLN A 241 2.25 -7.62 -6.30
N HIS A 242 2.19 -6.53 -7.04
CA HIS A 242 1.10 -6.18 -7.94
C HIS A 242 -0.25 -5.92 -7.24
N LYS A 243 -0.21 -5.59 -5.95
CA LYS A 243 -1.38 -5.22 -5.14
C LYS A 243 -1.02 -4.05 -4.22
N LEU A 244 -1.99 -3.17 -3.97
CA LEU A 244 -1.84 -2.10 -3.00
C LEU A 244 -2.48 -2.51 -1.68
N ILE A 245 -1.66 -2.59 -0.64
CA ILE A 245 -2.09 -2.78 0.74
C ILE A 245 -1.50 -1.62 1.54
N VAL A 246 -2.35 -0.72 1.98
CA VAL A 246 -1.92 0.58 2.50
C VAL A 246 -2.44 0.81 3.91
N ASP A 247 -1.54 1.17 4.80
CA ASP A 247 -1.90 1.66 6.13
C ASP A 247 -2.41 3.10 6.03
N TYR A 248 -3.72 3.27 6.27
CA TYR A 248 -4.34 4.59 6.14
C TYR A 248 -3.90 5.56 7.25
N MET A 249 -3.55 5.05 8.43
CA MET A 249 -2.99 5.86 9.50
C MET A 249 -1.66 6.51 9.08
N GLU A 250 -0.79 5.77 8.35
CA GLU A 250 0.46 6.33 7.84
C GLU A 250 0.22 7.36 6.73
N LEU A 251 -0.81 7.19 5.89
CA LEU A 251 -1.24 8.23 4.93
C LEU A 251 -1.76 9.46 5.65
N PHE A 252 -2.63 9.28 6.63
CA PHE A 252 -3.20 10.34 7.45
C PHE A 252 -2.11 11.14 8.16
N LYS A 253 -1.18 10.45 8.81
CA LYS A 253 -0.04 11.06 9.50
C LYS A 253 0.84 11.90 8.57
N LYS A 254 1.12 11.38 7.39
CA LYS A 254 2.13 11.95 6.49
C LYS A 254 1.57 13.00 5.53
N TRP A 255 0.39 12.76 4.97
CA TRP A 255 -0.13 13.52 3.84
C TRP A 255 -1.36 14.36 4.15
N ASP A 256 -2.12 14.03 5.20
CA ASP A 256 -3.23 14.89 5.58
C ASP A 256 -2.73 16.23 6.13
N ARG A 257 -3.37 17.30 5.67
CA ARG A 257 -3.11 18.69 6.09
C ARG A 257 -4.39 19.41 6.50
N VAL A 258 -5.52 18.72 6.47
CA VAL A 258 -6.83 19.28 6.84
C VAL A 258 -6.95 19.35 8.36
N ILE A 259 -6.43 18.35 9.05
CA ILE A 259 -6.46 18.24 10.50
C ILE A 259 -5.03 18.37 11.03
N ASP A 260 -4.71 19.52 11.60
CA ASP A 260 -3.38 19.82 12.17
C ASP A 260 -3.50 20.82 13.33
N PRO A 261 -2.90 20.61 14.50
CA PRO A 261 -2.06 19.45 14.84
C PRO A 261 -2.87 18.17 15.08
N LYS A 262 -2.23 17.01 14.87
CA LYS A 262 -2.77 15.70 15.20
C LYS A 262 -2.47 15.37 16.65
N GLU A 263 -3.49 15.42 17.51
CA GLU A 263 -3.35 15.20 18.94
C GLU A 263 -3.04 13.73 19.30
N ASN A 264 -3.66 12.80 18.57
CA ASN A 264 -3.31 11.39 18.64
C ASN A 264 -3.61 10.67 17.31
N MET A 265 -3.24 9.38 17.23
CA MET A 265 -3.36 8.56 16.02
C MET A 265 -4.39 7.43 16.17
N SER A 266 -5.26 7.47 17.20
CA SER A 266 -6.34 6.48 17.29
C SER A 266 -7.39 6.69 16.20
N LEU A 267 -8.01 5.61 15.75
CA LEU A 267 -9.12 5.69 14.79
C LEU A 267 -10.29 6.48 15.37
N ASP A 268 -10.56 6.34 16.67
CA ASP A 268 -11.62 7.08 17.37
C ASP A 268 -11.44 8.59 17.25
N TRP A 269 -10.24 9.08 17.59
CA TRP A 269 -9.90 10.50 17.47
C TRP A 269 -9.95 10.99 16.01
N ALA A 270 -9.37 10.22 15.09
CA ALA A 270 -9.34 10.59 13.67
C ALA A 270 -10.74 10.65 13.06
N ALA A 271 -11.63 9.70 13.43
CA ALA A 271 -13.02 9.69 13.00
C ALA A 271 -13.82 10.86 13.58
N GLU A 272 -13.64 11.17 14.87
CA GLU A 272 -14.28 12.34 15.49
C GLU A 272 -13.83 13.64 14.84
N ALA A 273 -12.51 13.84 14.69
CA ALA A 273 -11.95 15.04 14.10
C ALA A 273 -12.34 15.22 12.62
N THR A 274 -12.45 14.12 11.86
CA THR A 274 -12.72 14.13 10.42
C THR A 274 -14.22 14.13 10.11
N LEU A 275 -14.97 13.25 10.78
CA LEU A 275 -16.36 12.91 10.45
C LEU A 275 -17.35 13.45 11.46
N GLY A 276 -16.93 13.80 12.68
CA GLY A 276 -17.81 14.14 13.80
C GLY A 276 -18.54 12.91 14.37
N VAL A 277 -18.03 11.72 14.12
CA VAL A 277 -18.55 10.42 14.59
C VAL A 277 -17.42 9.68 15.30
N THR A 278 -17.69 9.11 16.46
CA THR A 278 -16.72 8.34 17.25
C THR A 278 -16.90 6.84 17.05
N LYS A 279 -15.89 6.06 17.44
CA LYS A 279 -16.08 4.62 17.66
C LYS A 279 -17.19 4.37 18.66
N VAL A 280 -17.83 3.24 18.55
CA VAL A 280 -18.79 2.79 19.56
C VAL A 280 -18.02 2.35 20.80
N LYS A 281 -18.45 2.74 21.99
CA LYS A 281 -17.82 2.36 23.27
C LYS A 281 -18.57 1.19 23.88
N TYR A 282 -17.82 0.16 24.28
CA TYR A 282 -18.35 -0.97 25.03
C TYR A 282 -17.84 -0.91 26.49
N PRO A 283 -18.70 -1.11 27.50
CA PRO A 283 -18.32 -0.97 28.91
C PRO A 283 -17.62 -2.20 29.50
N GLY A 284 -17.31 -3.23 28.72
CA GLY A 284 -16.67 -4.48 29.16
C GLY A 284 -15.38 -4.82 28.44
N SER A 285 -14.83 -6.00 28.67
CA SER A 285 -13.69 -6.52 27.93
C SER A 285 -14.11 -7.06 26.55
N PHE A 286 -13.21 -7.02 25.56
CA PHE A 286 -13.45 -7.62 24.24
C PHE A 286 -13.78 -9.12 24.32
N THR A 287 -13.14 -9.84 25.25
CA THR A 287 -13.41 -11.26 25.51
C THR A 287 -14.84 -11.48 26.01
N GLU A 288 -15.31 -10.64 26.93
CA GLU A 288 -16.69 -10.71 27.43
C GLU A 288 -17.69 -10.41 26.34
N GLN A 289 -17.45 -9.39 25.53
CA GLN A 289 -18.29 -9.00 24.41
C GLN A 289 -18.40 -10.15 23.39
N TYR A 290 -17.26 -10.74 22.99
CA TYR A 290 -17.27 -11.91 22.11
C TYR A 290 -18.07 -13.08 22.69
N LYS A 291 -18.00 -13.31 24.02
CA LYS A 291 -18.69 -14.43 24.65
C LYS A 291 -20.19 -14.20 24.84
N LYS A 292 -20.60 -12.98 25.25
CA LYS A 292 -21.95 -12.66 25.74
C LYS A 292 -22.79 -11.83 24.77
N ASP A 293 -22.16 -10.91 24.01
CA ASP A 293 -22.83 -9.90 23.17
C ASP A 293 -22.21 -9.91 21.76
N PHE A 294 -22.28 -11.08 21.10
CA PHE A 294 -21.58 -11.28 19.82
C PHE A 294 -22.12 -10.38 18.70
N ASP A 295 -23.40 -10.06 18.69
CA ASP A 295 -23.99 -9.10 17.76
C ASP A 295 -23.35 -7.70 17.90
N GLN A 296 -23.12 -7.25 19.13
CA GLN A 296 -22.42 -6.00 19.40
C GLN A 296 -20.94 -6.07 19.00
N TYR A 297 -20.27 -7.20 19.19
CA TYR A 297 -18.90 -7.42 18.77
C TYR A 297 -18.75 -7.31 17.24
N VAL A 298 -19.68 -7.91 16.49
CA VAL A 298 -19.74 -7.80 15.03
C VAL A 298 -20.05 -6.37 14.56
N PHE A 299 -20.97 -5.69 15.25
CA PHE A 299 -21.28 -4.29 14.98
C PHE A 299 -20.05 -3.38 15.15
N TYR A 300 -19.24 -3.57 16.20
CA TYR A 300 -17.98 -2.84 16.40
C TYR A 300 -17.02 -3.03 15.26
N ASN A 301 -16.72 -4.27 14.93
CA ASN A 301 -15.78 -4.58 13.84
C ASN A 301 -16.26 -3.98 12.50
N ALA A 302 -17.56 -4.01 12.23
CA ALA A 302 -18.13 -3.38 11.04
C ALA A 302 -17.93 -1.86 11.01
N ILE A 303 -18.17 -1.18 12.15
CA ILE A 303 -17.98 0.27 12.26
C ILE A 303 -16.53 0.67 12.04
N ASP A 304 -15.57 -0.08 12.57
CA ASP A 304 -14.15 0.27 12.42
C ASP A 304 -13.72 0.29 10.95
N SER A 305 -14.09 -0.70 10.16
CA SER A 305 -13.80 -0.68 8.72
C SER A 305 -14.56 0.43 7.98
N ILE A 306 -15.81 0.71 8.32
CA ILE A 306 -16.59 1.79 7.71
C ILE A 306 -15.96 3.15 8.02
N LEU A 307 -15.54 3.41 9.26
CA LEU A 307 -14.92 4.68 9.64
C LEU A 307 -13.65 4.97 8.82
N VAL A 308 -12.79 3.98 8.62
CA VAL A 308 -11.59 4.13 7.78
C VAL A 308 -11.97 4.47 6.33
N GLU A 309 -12.97 3.80 5.78
CA GLU A 309 -13.47 4.08 4.44
C GLU A 309 -14.04 5.50 4.33
N GLN A 310 -14.83 5.93 5.31
CA GLN A 310 -15.42 7.28 5.31
C GLN A 310 -14.37 8.39 5.51
N ILE A 311 -13.36 8.17 6.34
CA ILE A 311 -12.19 9.06 6.44
C ILE A 311 -11.50 9.17 5.08
N HIS A 312 -11.33 8.04 4.38
CA HIS A 312 -10.75 8.02 3.04
C HIS A 312 -11.57 8.88 2.05
N TYR A 313 -12.89 8.73 2.01
CA TYR A 313 -13.74 9.52 1.12
C TYR A 313 -13.74 11.02 1.47
N LYS A 314 -13.67 11.36 2.75
CA LYS A 314 -13.66 12.76 3.22
C LYS A 314 -12.34 13.47 2.92
N LEU A 315 -11.21 12.87 3.29
CA LEU A 315 -9.90 13.51 3.22
C LEU A 315 -9.23 13.39 1.85
N LYS A 316 -9.54 12.34 1.09
CA LYS A 316 -8.93 12.05 -0.22
C LYS A 316 -7.39 12.00 -0.23
N THR A 317 -6.79 11.75 0.94
CA THR A 317 -5.32 11.74 1.15
C THR A 317 -4.63 10.71 0.24
N LEU A 318 -5.31 9.60 -0.03
CA LEU A 318 -4.85 8.61 -0.98
C LEU A 318 -4.64 9.21 -2.39
N GLY A 319 -5.52 10.10 -2.85
CA GLY A 319 -5.39 10.77 -4.14
C GLY A 319 -4.12 11.62 -4.24
N ILE A 320 -3.73 12.29 -3.15
CA ILE A 320 -2.47 13.05 -3.06
C ILE A 320 -1.28 12.09 -3.19
N PHE A 321 -1.29 11.00 -2.42
CA PHE A 321 -0.24 9.99 -2.42
C PHE A 321 -0.05 9.35 -3.80
N LEU A 322 -1.13 8.93 -4.43
CA LEU A 322 -1.11 8.33 -5.75
C LEU A 322 -0.74 9.34 -6.85
N GLY A 323 -1.17 10.60 -6.70
CA GLY A 323 -0.78 11.70 -7.57
C GLY A 323 0.73 11.94 -7.57
N LEU A 324 1.35 11.94 -6.39
CA LEU A 324 2.80 12.07 -6.25
C LEU A 324 3.55 10.89 -6.89
N SER A 325 3.08 9.66 -6.67
CA SER A 325 3.62 8.46 -7.34
C SER A 325 3.57 8.62 -8.86
N ASN A 326 2.44 9.07 -9.39
CA ASN A 326 2.22 9.22 -10.81
C ASN A 326 3.12 10.29 -11.46
N ILE A 327 3.16 11.50 -10.88
CA ILE A 327 3.99 12.62 -11.37
C ILE A 327 5.47 12.25 -11.33
N THR A 328 5.89 11.56 -10.29
CA THR A 328 7.29 11.13 -10.13
C THR A 328 7.62 9.84 -10.86
N ARG A 329 6.62 9.17 -11.47
CA ARG A 329 6.75 7.92 -12.23
C ARG A 329 7.39 6.78 -11.43
N VAL A 330 7.11 6.72 -10.14
CA VAL A 330 7.53 5.63 -9.26
C VAL A 330 6.39 4.66 -8.99
N GLU A 331 6.70 3.45 -8.57
CA GLU A 331 5.69 2.53 -8.05
C GLU A 331 4.97 3.14 -6.84
N ALA A 332 3.66 2.92 -6.73
CA ALA A 332 2.84 3.56 -5.71
C ALA A 332 3.44 3.45 -4.30
N MET A 333 3.84 2.24 -3.87
CA MET A 333 4.42 2.05 -2.53
C MET A 333 5.75 2.77 -2.31
N ASN A 334 6.50 3.04 -3.38
CA ASN A 334 7.76 3.79 -3.30
C ASN A 334 7.54 5.30 -3.05
N ALA A 335 6.33 5.82 -3.28
CA ALA A 335 5.99 7.21 -2.96
C ALA A 335 5.91 7.50 -1.44
N PHE A 336 5.88 6.48 -0.58
CA PHE A 336 6.13 6.67 0.85
C PHE A 336 7.53 7.17 1.16
N SER A 337 8.49 7.02 0.24
CA SER A 337 9.86 7.52 0.39
C SER A 337 10.12 8.74 -0.50
N PRO A 338 10.30 9.94 0.07
CA PRO A 338 10.68 11.12 -0.70
C PRO A 338 11.97 10.93 -1.52
N ILE A 339 12.88 10.09 -1.02
CA ILE A 339 14.15 9.79 -1.70
C ILE A 339 13.90 9.11 -3.05
N TYR A 340 13.01 8.12 -3.11
CA TYR A 340 12.68 7.44 -4.37
C TYR A 340 12.03 8.39 -5.40
N MET A 341 11.15 9.26 -4.95
CA MET A 341 10.51 10.26 -5.80
C MET A 341 11.53 11.26 -6.36
N LEU A 342 12.42 11.77 -5.50
CA LEU A 342 13.48 12.70 -5.90
C LEU A 342 14.47 12.04 -6.86
N GLU A 343 14.91 10.81 -6.57
CA GLU A 343 15.81 10.06 -7.45
C GLU A 343 15.21 9.84 -8.84
N ALA A 344 13.94 9.42 -8.92
CA ALA A 344 13.27 9.20 -10.21
C ALA A 344 13.15 10.50 -11.02
N THR A 345 12.76 11.59 -10.34
CA THR A 345 12.65 12.92 -10.98
C THR A 345 14.00 13.44 -11.44
N ALA A 346 15.03 13.33 -10.57
CA ALA A 346 16.38 13.74 -10.89
C ALA A 346 16.98 12.93 -12.05
N THR A 347 16.68 11.62 -12.11
CA THR A 347 17.13 10.74 -13.19
C THR A 347 16.58 11.21 -14.53
N ARG A 348 15.28 11.48 -14.64
CA ARG A 348 14.68 11.96 -15.89
C ARG A 348 15.23 13.33 -16.30
N TYR A 349 15.28 14.27 -15.34
CA TYR A 349 15.85 15.61 -15.60
C TYR A 349 17.30 15.55 -16.09
N ALA A 350 18.12 14.69 -15.45
CA ALA A 350 19.50 14.49 -15.87
C ALA A 350 19.57 13.86 -17.27
N TYR A 351 18.75 12.86 -17.54
CA TYR A 351 18.70 12.18 -18.82
C TYR A 351 18.39 13.12 -19.98
N ASP A 352 17.44 14.03 -19.81
CA ASP A 352 17.09 15.10 -20.78
C ASP A 352 18.29 16.03 -21.05
N LYS A 353 19.28 16.08 -20.17
CA LYS A 353 20.51 16.85 -20.30
C LYS A 353 21.71 16.00 -20.77
N ASN A 354 21.46 14.78 -21.24
CA ASN A 354 22.49 13.79 -21.59
C ASN A 354 23.37 13.38 -20.40
N LEU A 355 22.83 13.45 -19.18
CA LEU A 355 23.49 13.01 -17.96
C LEU A 355 22.83 11.74 -17.43
N VAL A 356 23.63 10.83 -16.87
CA VAL A 356 23.14 9.56 -16.31
C VAL A 356 23.73 9.28 -14.94
N PHE A 357 23.07 8.38 -14.20
CA PHE A 357 23.56 7.87 -12.92
C PHE A 357 24.20 6.49 -13.12
N PRO A 358 25.54 6.40 -13.17
CA PRO A 358 26.24 5.14 -13.36
C PRO A 358 25.99 4.18 -12.19
N GLN A 359 25.88 2.89 -12.49
CA GLN A 359 25.79 1.84 -11.49
C GLN A 359 27.15 1.61 -10.85
N GLU A 360 27.31 1.89 -9.56
CA GLU A 360 28.54 1.64 -8.80
C GLU A 360 28.38 0.45 -7.84
N LYS A 361 29.49 -0.25 -7.63
CA LYS A 361 29.59 -1.25 -6.57
C LYS A 361 29.86 -0.54 -5.22
N LYS A 362 28.85 -0.49 -4.35
CA LYS A 362 28.95 -0.28 -2.89
C LYS A 362 29.43 1.06 -2.27
N GLU A 363 29.17 2.26 -2.82
CA GLU A 363 29.36 3.50 -2.04
C GLU A 363 28.08 4.40 -2.00
N LYS A 364 26.94 3.81 -1.74
CA LYS A 364 25.63 4.38 -2.09
C LYS A 364 25.09 5.54 -1.24
N GLU A 365 25.39 5.64 0.05
CA GLU A 365 24.67 6.59 0.92
C GLU A 365 25.26 8.01 0.96
N LYS A 366 26.56 8.14 0.86
CA LYS A 366 27.24 9.43 0.99
C LYS A 366 27.00 10.32 -0.23
N ARG A 367 27.06 9.77 -1.43
CA ARG A 367 26.91 10.49 -2.70
C ARG A 367 25.49 10.95 -3.01
N MET A 368 24.48 10.22 -2.56
CA MET A 368 23.09 10.64 -2.77
C MET A 368 22.73 11.91 -1.96
N LYS A 369 23.28 12.04 -0.75
CA LYS A 369 23.14 13.27 0.05
C LYS A 369 23.80 14.47 -0.62
N GLU A 370 24.95 14.27 -1.25
CA GLU A 370 25.66 15.32 -2.00
C GLU A 370 24.87 15.72 -3.27
N LEU A 371 24.28 14.76 -3.97
CA LEU A 371 23.44 15.03 -5.14
C LEU A 371 22.15 15.80 -4.79
N LEU A 372 21.46 15.39 -3.74
CA LEU A 372 20.26 16.10 -3.25
C LEU A 372 20.59 17.54 -2.85
N TYR A 373 21.76 17.76 -2.25
CA TYR A 373 22.24 19.09 -1.92
C TYR A 373 22.52 19.94 -3.17
N LEU A 374 23.13 19.37 -4.21
CA LEU A 374 23.42 20.06 -5.47
C LEU A 374 22.14 20.39 -6.26
N ILE A 375 21.19 19.46 -6.31
CA ILE A 375 19.89 19.70 -6.96
C ILE A 375 19.08 20.77 -6.22
N GLN A 376 19.02 20.73 -4.89
CA GLN A 376 18.42 21.79 -4.09
C GLN A 376 19.05 23.14 -4.39
N ARG A 377 20.37 23.21 -4.44
CA ARG A 377 21.10 24.44 -4.72
C ARG A 377 20.82 25.00 -6.12
N GLN A 378 20.69 24.14 -7.14
CA GLN A 378 20.38 24.57 -8.51
C GLN A 378 18.92 25.01 -8.67
N ILE A 379 17.96 24.33 -8.02
CA ILE A 379 16.55 24.73 -8.03
C ILE A 379 16.36 26.07 -7.31
N PHE A 380 17.04 26.29 -6.18
CA PHE A 380 16.98 27.56 -5.44
C PHE A 380 17.72 28.72 -6.12
N MET A 381 18.66 28.44 -7.03
CA MET A 381 19.40 29.49 -7.76
C MET A 381 18.77 29.84 -9.12
N ALA A 382 17.78 29.06 -9.57
CA ALA A 382 17.08 29.30 -10.83
C ALA A 382 15.70 29.95 -10.66
N GLY A 383 15.28 30.28 -9.45
CA GLY A 383 14.10 31.07 -9.08
C GLY A 383 14.50 32.30 -8.35
#